data_d4506ce1cf35cb77384486ddec88f7ed
#
_entry.id   d4506ce1cf35cb77384486ddec88f7ed
#
_cell.length_a   1.000
_cell.length_b   1.000
_cell.length_c   1.000
_cell.angle_alpha   90.00
_cell.angle_beta   90.00
_cell.angle_gamma   90.00
#
_symmetry.space_group_name_H-M   'P 1'
#
loop_
_entity.id
_entity.type
_entity.pdbx_description
1 polymer ?
#
loop_
_entity_poly.entity_id
_entity_poly.type
_entity_poly.pdbx_seq_one_letter_code
_entity_poly.pdbx_strand_id
1 'polypeptide(L)'
;MIASNVNALVIAPADSKALVPVLKKATDAGIKVVNIDNQLDVDVLKSKNLQIPFVGPDNRKGAKLVGDYLAKKLTAGDEVGIIEGVSTTNNAQQRTAGFKDAMDEAKMKVVSTQSGNWEIDKGNAVASAMLNEYPNLKALLAGNDSMALGAVSAVRAAGKAGKVMVVGYDNINAIKPMLKDGRVLATADQYAAKQAVFGIEAALKLVKGEKVDTNDKGVIETPVQLVTQP
;
A
#
# COMPACT_ATOMS: atom_id res chain seq x y z
N MET A 1 20.34 15.93 -7.94
CA MET A 1 19.26 16.91 -7.71
C MET A 1 19.73 18.12 -6.88
N ILE A 2 20.42 17.96 -5.72
CA ILE A 2 20.98 19.14 -4.98
C ILE A 2 21.93 19.93 -5.88
N ALA A 3 22.86 19.26 -6.55
CA ALA A 3 23.79 19.88 -7.52
C ALA A 3 23.11 20.46 -8.77
N SER A 4 21.85 20.13 -9.04
CA SER A 4 21.10 20.61 -10.22
C SER A 4 20.27 21.86 -9.93
N ASN A 5 20.44 22.47 -8.75
CA ASN A 5 19.75 23.70 -8.33
C ASN A 5 18.23 23.67 -8.50
N VAL A 6 17.60 22.52 -8.25
CA VAL A 6 16.13 22.42 -8.29
C VAL A 6 15.53 23.18 -7.11
N ASN A 7 14.35 23.78 -7.30
CA ASN A 7 13.67 24.54 -6.27
C ASN A 7 12.84 23.64 -5.33
N ALA A 8 12.37 22.50 -5.84
CA ALA A 8 11.58 21.54 -5.08
C ALA A 8 11.84 20.09 -5.52
N LEU A 9 11.55 19.17 -4.60
CA LEU A 9 11.54 17.72 -4.82
C LEU A 9 10.17 17.17 -4.41
N VAL A 10 9.54 16.41 -5.30
CA VAL A 10 8.40 15.55 -4.98
C VAL A 10 8.91 14.12 -5.02
N ILE A 11 8.81 13.40 -3.91
CA ILE A 11 9.47 12.11 -3.75
C ILE A 11 8.55 11.02 -3.20
N ALA A 12 8.55 9.85 -3.86
CA ALA A 12 8.02 8.59 -3.38
C ALA A 12 9.19 7.72 -2.89
N PRO A 13 9.47 7.63 -1.59
CA PRO A 13 10.64 6.91 -1.09
C PRO A 13 10.42 5.39 -1.13
N ALA A 14 11.43 4.64 -1.54
CA ALA A 14 11.41 3.17 -1.51
C ALA A 14 11.53 2.59 -0.09
N ASP A 15 11.99 3.40 0.85
CA ASP A 15 12.10 3.08 2.29
C ASP A 15 11.71 4.31 3.11
N SER A 16 11.00 4.11 4.21
CA SER A 16 10.46 5.23 4.99
C SER A 16 11.52 5.99 5.82
N LYS A 17 12.71 5.43 6.02
CA LYS A 17 13.76 6.00 6.90
C LYS A 17 15.04 6.37 6.16
N ALA A 18 15.46 5.55 5.21
CA ALA A 18 16.78 5.61 4.59
C ALA A 18 17.09 6.94 3.89
N LEU A 19 16.07 7.61 3.31
CA LEU A 19 16.27 8.87 2.60
C LEU A 19 16.25 10.13 3.49
N VAL A 20 15.79 10.04 4.73
CA VAL A 20 15.63 11.21 5.60
C VAL A 20 16.94 12.01 5.76
N PRO A 21 18.14 11.41 5.94
CA PRO A 21 19.39 12.16 6.03
C PRO A 21 19.73 12.96 4.76
N VAL A 22 19.42 12.41 3.58
CA VAL A 22 19.63 13.11 2.30
C VAL A 22 18.62 14.22 2.11
N LEU A 23 17.36 14.00 2.50
CA LEU A 23 16.32 15.04 2.46
C LEU A 23 16.63 16.19 3.41
N LYS A 24 17.26 15.91 4.57
CA LYS A 24 17.77 16.97 5.46
C LYS A 24 18.78 17.86 4.74
N LYS A 25 19.74 17.27 4.03
CA LYS A 25 20.71 18.04 3.23
C LYS A 25 20.02 18.86 2.13
N ALA A 26 19.00 18.33 1.50
CA ALA A 26 18.23 19.04 0.46
C ALA A 26 17.50 20.25 1.06
N THR A 27 16.82 20.07 2.20
CA THR A 27 16.11 21.18 2.88
C THR A 27 17.06 22.24 3.42
N ASP A 28 18.23 21.84 3.95
CA ASP A 28 19.26 22.79 4.41
C ASP A 28 19.85 23.61 3.25
N ALA A 29 19.84 23.06 2.04
CA ALA A 29 20.20 23.78 0.80
C ALA A 29 19.05 24.64 0.22
N GLY A 30 17.93 24.77 0.95
CA GLY A 30 16.80 25.60 0.56
C GLY A 30 15.79 24.93 -0.37
N ILE A 31 15.98 23.65 -0.73
CA ILE A 31 15.08 22.89 -1.60
C ILE A 31 13.80 22.52 -0.83
N LYS A 32 12.65 22.82 -1.39
CA LYS A 32 11.35 22.40 -0.82
C LYS A 32 11.13 20.92 -1.10
N VAL A 33 10.65 20.16 -0.11
CA VAL A 33 10.41 18.72 -0.26
C VAL A 33 8.96 18.41 0.04
N VAL A 34 8.33 17.61 -0.83
CA VAL A 34 7.01 17.02 -0.62
C VAL A 34 7.13 15.51 -0.78
N ASN A 35 6.63 14.77 0.19
CA ASN A 35 6.60 13.33 0.18
C ASN A 35 5.24 12.83 -0.37
N ILE A 36 5.26 11.85 -1.28
CA ILE A 36 4.06 11.22 -1.81
C ILE A 36 4.14 9.70 -1.67
N ASP A 37 3.02 9.00 -1.83
CA ASP A 37 2.87 7.53 -1.93
C ASP A 37 3.28 6.76 -0.67
N ASN A 38 4.56 6.59 -0.40
CA ASN A 38 5.06 5.97 0.82
C ASN A 38 5.52 7.03 1.83
N GLN A 39 4.88 7.08 2.99
CA GLN A 39 5.15 8.09 4.00
C GLN A 39 6.53 7.89 4.64
N LEU A 40 7.31 8.97 4.72
CA LEU A 40 8.53 9.02 5.52
C LEU A 40 8.20 8.84 7.00
N ASP A 41 9.09 8.18 7.73
CA ASP A 41 8.93 7.91 9.15
C ASP A 41 8.90 9.22 9.96
N VAL A 42 7.77 9.45 10.62
CA VAL A 42 7.48 10.71 11.33
C VAL A 42 8.45 10.95 12.51
N ASP A 43 8.86 9.88 13.19
CA ASP A 43 9.77 10.00 14.34
C ASP A 43 11.19 10.30 13.87
N VAL A 44 11.62 9.71 12.75
CA VAL A 44 12.91 10.04 12.13
C VAL A 44 12.91 11.47 11.60
N LEU A 45 11.81 11.93 10.96
CA LEU A 45 11.69 13.34 10.56
C LEU A 45 11.79 14.29 11.75
N LYS A 46 11.05 14.02 12.83
CA LYS A 46 11.09 14.81 14.06
C LYS A 46 12.50 14.85 14.68
N SER A 47 13.20 13.71 14.71
CA SER A 47 14.56 13.62 15.25
C SER A 47 15.58 14.50 14.49
N LYS A 48 15.26 14.86 13.23
CA LYS A 48 16.08 15.75 12.38
C LYS A 48 15.50 17.16 12.25
N ASN A 49 14.47 17.50 13.04
CA ASN A 49 13.75 18.78 12.93
C ASN A 49 13.27 19.06 11.50
N LEU A 50 12.79 18.04 10.81
CA LEU A 50 12.23 18.15 9.47
C LEU A 50 10.70 18.15 9.50
N GLN A 51 10.12 19.06 8.73
CA GLN A 51 8.69 19.12 8.45
C GLN A 51 8.49 18.98 6.94
N ILE A 52 8.15 17.78 6.50
CA ILE A 52 7.91 17.45 5.10
C ILE A 52 6.44 17.03 4.98
N PRO A 53 5.59 17.78 4.23
CA PRO A 53 4.20 17.38 4.04
C PRO A 53 4.14 16.08 3.27
N PHE A 54 3.19 15.21 3.66
CA PHE A 54 2.90 13.97 2.98
C PHE A 54 1.59 14.06 2.20
N VAL A 55 1.58 13.60 0.96
CA VAL A 55 0.38 13.48 0.11
C VAL A 55 0.14 12.02 -0.16
N GLY A 56 -0.97 11.49 0.32
CA GLY A 56 -1.30 10.09 0.13
C GLY A 56 -2.59 9.67 0.81
N PRO A 57 -3.04 8.42 0.57
CA PRO A 57 -4.26 7.90 1.16
C PRO A 57 -4.03 7.43 2.61
N ASP A 58 -5.13 7.25 3.33
CA ASP A 58 -5.12 6.41 4.52
C ASP A 58 -5.03 4.93 4.10
N ASN A 59 -3.80 4.41 4.08
CA ASN A 59 -3.51 3.04 3.66
C ASN A 59 -4.19 1.99 4.56
N ARG A 60 -4.28 2.24 5.88
CA ARG A 60 -4.93 1.31 6.83
C ARG A 60 -6.42 1.23 6.56
N LYS A 61 -7.07 2.37 6.38
CA LYS A 61 -8.49 2.44 6.01
C LYS A 61 -8.77 1.76 4.68
N GLY A 62 -7.95 2.02 3.64
CA GLY A 62 -8.11 1.41 2.33
C GLY A 62 -7.99 -0.11 2.36
N ALA A 63 -6.98 -0.64 3.06
CA ALA A 63 -6.81 -2.08 3.24
C ALA A 63 -7.95 -2.70 4.07
N LYS A 64 -8.40 -2.01 5.13
CA LYS A 64 -9.56 -2.46 5.91
C LYS A 64 -10.82 -2.56 5.06
N LEU A 65 -11.12 -1.57 4.18
CA LEU A 65 -12.26 -1.64 3.25
C LEU A 65 -12.24 -2.90 2.38
N VAL A 66 -11.08 -3.26 1.85
CA VAL A 66 -10.91 -4.49 1.04
C VAL A 66 -11.07 -5.74 1.91
N GLY A 67 -10.47 -5.75 3.09
CA GLY A 67 -10.59 -6.85 4.05
C GLY A 67 -12.03 -7.06 4.53
N ASP A 68 -12.75 -6.00 4.85
CA ASP A 68 -14.17 -6.06 5.26
C ASP A 68 -15.06 -6.62 4.13
N TYR A 69 -14.75 -6.29 2.89
CA TYR A 69 -15.48 -6.85 1.75
C TYR A 69 -15.21 -8.35 1.58
N LEU A 70 -13.95 -8.78 1.71
CA LEU A 70 -13.57 -10.20 1.70
C LEU A 70 -14.24 -10.96 2.85
N ALA A 71 -14.23 -10.41 4.05
CA ALA A 71 -14.79 -11.03 5.25
C ALA A 71 -16.27 -11.41 5.09
N LYS A 72 -17.05 -10.63 4.34
CA LYS A 72 -18.45 -10.94 4.02
C LYS A 72 -18.64 -12.20 3.19
N LYS A 73 -17.56 -12.73 2.59
CA LYS A 73 -17.58 -13.96 1.77
C LYS A 73 -16.97 -15.16 2.51
N LEU A 74 -16.51 -14.96 3.73
CA LEU A 74 -15.88 -15.94 4.59
C LEU A 74 -16.75 -16.27 5.81
N THR A 75 -16.41 -17.35 6.48
CA THR A 75 -17.03 -17.77 7.75
C THR A 75 -16.03 -17.60 8.89
N ALA A 76 -16.50 -17.20 10.06
CA ALA A 76 -15.65 -17.07 11.25
C ALA A 76 -14.83 -18.35 11.49
N GLY A 77 -13.53 -18.19 11.70
CA GLY A 77 -12.58 -19.30 11.83
C GLY A 77 -11.90 -19.72 10.53
N ASP A 78 -12.34 -19.21 9.37
CA ASP A 78 -11.64 -19.48 8.10
C ASP A 78 -10.20 -18.97 8.14
N GLU A 79 -9.31 -19.73 7.52
CA GLU A 79 -7.87 -19.44 7.45
C GLU A 79 -7.56 -18.51 6.27
N VAL A 80 -6.78 -17.45 6.55
CA VAL A 80 -6.36 -16.47 5.54
C VAL A 80 -4.87 -16.20 5.65
N GLY A 81 -4.23 -15.86 4.52
CA GLY A 81 -2.83 -15.45 4.44
C GLY A 81 -2.71 -14.00 4.01
N ILE A 82 -1.74 -13.27 4.55
CA ILE A 82 -1.41 -11.90 4.15
C ILE A 82 -0.06 -11.90 3.44
N ILE A 83 -0.02 -11.33 2.23
CA ILE A 83 1.21 -11.10 1.46
C ILE A 83 1.50 -9.60 1.56
N GLU A 84 2.40 -9.24 2.46
CA GLU A 84 2.77 -7.84 2.69
C GLU A 84 3.82 -7.35 1.67
N GLY A 85 3.95 -6.04 1.54
CA GLY A 85 4.98 -5.41 0.72
C GLY A 85 6.36 -5.43 1.38
N VAL A 86 7.19 -4.44 1.05
CA VAL A 86 8.48 -4.23 1.73
C VAL A 86 8.23 -3.81 3.17
N SER A 87 8.62 -4.64 4.13
CA SER A 87 8.27 -4.50 5.56
C SER A 87 8.80 -3.22 6.23
N THR A 88 9.81 -2.56 5.64
CA THR A 88 10.38 -1.30 6.13
C THR A 88 9.62 -0.06 5.65
N THR A 89 8.58 -0.25 4.81
CA THR A 89 7.78 0.86 4.28
C THR A 89 6.51 1.08 5.10
N ASN A 90 6.16 2.34 5.31
CA ASN A 90 4.96 2.71 6.07
C ASN A 90 3.69 2.16 5.41
N ASN A 91 3.55 2.28 4.09
CA ASN A 91 2.38 1.80 3.37
C ASN A 91 2.19 0.27 3.51
N ALA A 92 3.26 -0.55 3.48
CA ALA A 92 3.16 -1.98 3.73
C ALA A 92 2.65 -2.27 5.14
N GLN A 93 3.22 -1.61 6.14
CA GLN A 93 2.82 -1.77 7.55
C GLN A 93 1.36 -1.38 7.77
N GLN A 94 0.92 -0.25 7.20
CA GLN A 94 -0.45 0.25 7.35
C GLN A 94 -1.46 -0.63 6.61
N ARG A 95 -1.15 -1.09 5.39
CA ARG A 95 -2.03 -2.02 4.66
C ARG A 95 -2.15 -3.36 5.38
N THR A 96 -1.04 -3.92 5.86
CA THR A 96 -1.04 -5.15 6.68
C THR A 96 -1.88 -4.97 7.95
N ALA A 97 -1.75 -3.83 8.65
CA ALA A 97 -2.56 -3.53 9.83
C ALA A 97 -4.05 -3.45 9.48
N GLY A 98 -4.43 -2.77 8.39
CA GLY A 98 -5.82 -2.68 7.95
C GLY A 98 -6.44 -4.03 7.59
N PHE A 99 -5.68 -4.91 6.94
CA PHE A 99 -6.13 -6.28 6.68
C PHE A 99 -6.33 -7.06 7.99
N LYS A 100 -5.38 -6.97 8.94
CA LYS A 100 -5.51 -7.62 10.24
C LYS A 100 -6.73 -7.10 11.00
N ASP A 101 -6.95 -5.78 11.05
CA ASP A 101 -8.14 -5.21 11.69
C ASP A 101 -9.44 -5.83 11.13
N ALA A 102 -9.56 -5.93 9.81
CA ALA A 102 -10.75 -6.52 9.18
C ALA A 102 -10.91 -8.02 9.50
N MET A 103 -9.81 -8.76 9.49
CA MET A 103 -9.82 -10.20 9.78
C MET A 103 -10.11 -10.49 11.24
N ASP A 104 -9.56 -9.71 12.16
CA ASP A 104 -9.78 -9.84 13.60
C ASP A 104 -11.23 -9.50 13.96
N GLU A 105 -11.79 -8.40 13.43
CA GLU A 105 -13.21 -8.04 13.65
C GLU A 105 -14.16 -9.12 13.14
N ALA A 106 -13.82 -9.76 12.02
CA ALA A 106 -14.61 -10.84 11.43
C ALA A 106 -14.28 -12.24 12.02
N LYS A 107 -13.37 -12.32 13.01
CA LYS A 107 -12.94 -13.55 13.67
C LYS A 107 -12.33 -14.58 12.71
N MET A 108 -11.64 -14.12 11.67
CA MET A 108 -10.86 -14.98 10.77
C MET A 108 -9.52 -15.35 11.42
N LYS A 109 -8.91 -16.44 10.96
CA LYS A 109 -7.57 -16.85 11.39
C LYS A 109 -6.52 -16.39 10.40
N VAL A 110 -5.73 -15.37 10.72
CA VAL A 110 -4.54 -15.02 9.94
C VAL A 110 -3.45 -16.05 10.28
N VAL A 111 -3.27 -17.05 9.42
CA VAL A 111 -2.33 -18.16 9.65
C VAL A 111 -0.90 -17.84 9.23
N SER A 112 -0.71 -16.89 8.31
CA SER A 112 0.61 -16.48 7.83
C SER A 112 0.60 -15.02 7.37
N THR A 113 1.73 -14.32 7.61
CA THR A 113 2.01 -13.00 7.06
C THR A 113 3.46 -13.01 6.55
N GLN A 114 3.67 -12.88 5.24
CA GLN A 114 5.00 -12.94 4.63
C GLN A 114 5.16 -11.86 3.57
N SER A 115 6.39 -11.35 3.39
CA SER A 115 6.66 -10.29 2.41
C SER A 115 6.85 -10.85 1.00
N GLY A 116 6.09 -10.31 0.06
CA GLY A 116 6.28 -10.46 -1.38
C GLY A 116 6.99 -9.26 -2.02
N ASN A 117 7.49 -8.32 -1.20
CA ASN A 117 8.33 -7.17 -1.61
C ASN A 117 7.76 -6.32 -2.77
N TRP A 118 6.42 -6.27 -2.93
CA TRP A 118 5.72 -5.60 -4.02
C TRP A 118 5.88 -6.25 -5.41
N GLU A 119 6.52 -7.43 -5.50
CA GLU A 119 6.89 -8.08 -6.75
C GLU A 119 5.96 -9.25 -7.09
N ILE A 120 5.66 -9.42 -8.39
CA ILE A 120 4.78 -10.48 -8.89
C ILE A 120 5.35 -11.86 -8.55
N ASP A 121 6.63 -12.09 -8.85
CA ASP A 121 7.26 -13.40 -8.69
C ASP A 121 7.41 -13.78 -7.22
N LYS A 122 7.73 -12.82 -6.35
CA LYS A 122 7.79 -13.05 -4.90
C LYS A 122 6.40 -13.26 -4.31
N GLY A 123 5.40 -12.50 -4.78
CA GLY A 123 4.00 -12.73 -4.43
C GLY A 123 3.54 -14.15 -4.79
N ASN A 124 3.91 -14.63 -5.99
CA ASN A 124 3.65 -16.01 -6.40
C ASN A 124 4.34 -17.03 -5.49
N ALA A 125 5.63 -16.86 -5.20
CA ALA A 125 6.40 -17.79 -4.36
C ALA A 125 5.81 -17.87 -2.95
N VAL A 126 5.50 -16.72 -2.33
CA VAL A 126 4.87 -16.63 -1.00
C VAL A 126 3.48 -17.29 -1.00
N ALA A 127 2.65 -16.98 -1.99
CA ALA A 127 1.32 -17.57 -2.12
C ALA A 127 1.40 -19.09 -2.26
N SER A 128 2.34 -19.60 -3.08
CA SER A 128 2.55 -21.04 -3.28
C SER A 128 2.98 -21.73 -1.98
N ALA A 129 3.88 -21.12 -1.21
CA ALA A 129 4.30 -21.64 0.09
C ALA A 129 3.13 -21.71 1.07
N MET A 130 2.33 -20.63 1.18
CA MET A 130 1.15 -20.59 2.05
C MET A 130 0.10 -21.65 1.66
N LEU A 131 -0.15 -21.83 0.35
CA LEU A 131 -1.11 -22.81 -0.14
C LEU A 131 -0.70 -24.26 0.13
N ASN A 132 0.60 -24.53 0.19
CA ASN A 132 1.14 -25.85 0.53
C ASN A 132 1.13 -26.08 2.05
N GLU A 133 1.49 -25.08 2.84
CA GLU A 133 1.57 -25.17 4.29
C GLU A 133 0.19 -25.19 4.96
N TYR A 134 -0.77 -24.44 4.39
CA TYR A 134 -2.13 -24.30 4.91
C TYR A 134 -3.16 -24.84 3.90
N PRO A 135 -3.45 -26.15 3.88
CA PRO A 135 -4.35 -26.76 2.88
C PRO A 135 -5.78 -26.23 2.95
N ASN A 136 -6.19 -25.71 4.11
CA ASN A 136 -7.54 -25.16 4.35
C ASN A 136 -7.64 -23.65 4.08
N LEU A 137 -6.59 -23.03 3.55
CA LEU A 137 -6.56 -21.60 3.27
C LEU A 137 -7.73 -21.20 2.35
N LYS A 138 -8.47 -20.16 2.75
CA LYS A 138 -9.66 -19.66 2.04
C LYS A 138 -9.41 -18.38 1.26
N ALA A 139 -8.43 -17.58 1.70
CA ALA A 139 -8.12 -16.32 1.02
C ALA A 139 -6.66 -15.89 1.19
N LEU A 140 -6.20 -15.09 0.23
CA LEU A 140 -4.92 -14.38 0.22
C LEU A 140 -5.18 -12.89 0.08
N LEU A 141 -4.69 -12.10 1.04
CA LEU A 141 -4.78 -10.64 1.06
C LEU A 141 -3.42 -10.07 0.64
N ALA A 142 -3.31 -9.59 -0.58
CA ALA A 142 -2.07 -9.02 -1.10
C ALA A 142 -2.03 -7.50 -0.89
N GLY A 143 -0.93 -6.99 -0.35
CA GLY A 143 -0.71 -5.57 -0.06
C GLY A 143 -0.64 -4.68 -1.31
N ASN A 144 -0.46 -5.27 -2.52
CA ASN A 144 -0.63 -4.60 -3.80
C ASN A 144 -1.11 -5.55 -4.89
N ASP A 145 -1.56 -5.00 -6.00
CA ASP A 145 -2.07 -5.77 -7.13
C ASP A 145 -1.00 -6.58 -7.85
N SER A 146 0.26 -6.13 -7.88
CA SER A 146 1.35 -6.92 -8.46
C SER A 146 1.51 -8.26 -7.73
N MET A 147 1.54 -8.25 -6.40
CA MET A 147 1.56 -9.50 -5.61
C MET A 147 0.27 -10.29 -5.75
N ALA A 148 -0.89 -9.62 -5.91
CA ALA A 148 -2.16 -10.30 -6.18
C ALA A 148 -2.15 -11.06 -7.52
N LEU A 149 -1.54 -10.51 -8.59
CA LEU A 149 -1.32 -11.21 -9.86
C LEU A 149 -0.50 -12.49 -9.65
N GLY A 150 0.56 -12.40 -8.85
CA GLY A 150 1.37 -13.55 -8.45
C GLY A 150 0.56 -14.60 -7.67
N ALA A 151 -0.23 -14.16 -6.70
CA ALA A 151 -1.09 -15.02 -5.89
C ALA A 151 -2.15 -15.74 -6.74
N VAL A 152 -2.80 -15.06 -7.70
CA VAL A 152 -3.74 -15.69 -8.65
C VAL A 152 -3.07 -16.79 -9.46
N SER A 153 -1.82 -16.57 -9.91
CA SER A 153 -1.05 -17.60 -10.62
C SER A 153 -0.77 -18.82 -9.73
N ALA A 154 -0.39 -18.60 -8.47
CA ALA A 154 -0.15 -19.66 -7.48
C ALA A 154 -1.44 -20.46 -7.17
N VAL A 155 -2.57 -19.77 -6.95
CA VAL A 155 -3.88 -20.40 -6.70
C VAL A 155 -4.29 -21.27 -7.88
N ARG A 156 -4.08 -20.81 -9.11
CA ARG A 156 -4.37 -21.61 -10.32
C ARG A 156 -3.47 -22.83 -10.42
N ALA A 157 -2.16 -22.67 -10.21
CA ALA A 157 -1.18 -23.76 -10.26
C ALA A 157 -1.46 -24.85 -9.21
N ALA A 158 -1.95 -24.44 -8.02
CA ALA A 158 -2.34 -25.36 -6.95
C ALA A 158 -3.71 -26.05 -7.18
N GLY A 159 -4.42 -25.78 -8.30
CA GLY A 159 -5.75 -26.32 -8.57
C GLY A 159 -6.84 -25.81 -7.61
N LYS A 160 -6.62 -24.64 -6.99
CA LYS A 160 -7.52 -24.04 -6.00
C LYS A 160 -8.31 -22.85 -6.55
N ALA A 161 -8.33 -22.66 -7.88
CA ALA A 161 -9.13 -21.63 -8.53
C ALA A 161 -10.63 -21.79 -8.15
N GLY A 162 -11.28 -20.68 -7.77
CA GLY A 162 -12.63 -20.67 -7.26
C GLY A 162 -12.81 -21.19 -5.82
N LYS A 163 -11.75 -21.69 -5.19
CA LYS A 163 -11.75 -22.17 -3.78
C LYS A 163 -11.00 -21.24 -2.84
N VAL A 164 -9.97 -20.56 -3.33
CA VAL A 164 -9.18 -19.59 -2.59
C VAL A 164 -9.36 -18.23 -3.24
N MET A 165 -9.88 -17.27 -2.49
CA MET A 165 -10.10 -15.91 -2.94
C MET A 165 -8.82 -15.08 -2.85
N VAL A 166 -8.66 -14.11 -3.76
CA VAL A 166 -7.53 -13.18 -3.75
C VAL A 166 -8.06 -11.76 -3.75
N VAL A 167 -7.48 -10.90 -2.93
CA VAL A 167 -7.70 -9.46 -2.96
C VAL A 167 -6.37 -8.71 -3.12
N GLY A 168 -6.43 -7.49 -3.65
CA GLY A 168 -5.27 -6.66 -3.92
C GLY A 168 -5.41 -5.23 -3.39
N TYR A 169 -4.56 -4.33 -3.89
CA TYR A 169 -4.55 -2.90 -3.61
C TYR A 169 -3.87 -2.20 -4.79
N ASP A 170 -4.30 -1.04 -5.22
CA ASP A 170 -3.80 -0.08 -6.23
C ASP A 170 -4.73 0.12 -7.43
N ASN A 171 -5.58 -0.84 -7.78
CA ASN A 171 -6.44 -0.81 -8.98
C ASN A 171 -5.65 -0.60 -10.29
N ILE A 172 -4.51 -1.31 -10.45
CA ILE A 172 -3.72 -1.21 -11.67
C ILE A 172 -4.45 -1.77 -12.89
N ASN A 173 -4.07 -1.35 -14.09
CA ASN A 173 -4.74 -1.81 -15.32
C ASN A 173 -4.71 -3.34 -15.50
N ALA A 174 -3.63 -3.99 -15.06
CA ALA A 174 -3.48 -5.44 -15.18
C ALA A 174 -4.44 -6.24 -14.29
N ILE A 175 -4.97 -5.65 -13.19
CA ILE A 175 -5.91 -6.33 -12.29
C ILE A 175 -7.36 -6.30 -12.81
N LYS A 176 -7.72 -5.33 -13.65
CA LYS A 176 -9.10 -5.10 -14.11
C LYS A 176 -9.74 -6.33 -14.80
N PRO A 177 -9.05 -7.05 -15.70
CA PRO A 177 -9.60 -8.30 -16.25
C PRO A 177 -9.85 -9.37 -15.19
N MET A 178 -9.01 -9.42 -14.13
CA MET A 178 -9.15 -10.40 -13.06
C MET A 178 -10.27 -10.07 -12.08
N LEU A 179 -10.56 -8.78 -11.88
CA LEU A 179 -11.78 -8.35 -11.18
C LEU A 179 -13.02 -8.74 -11.97
N LYS A 180 -13.01 -8.49 -13.29
CA LYS A 180 -14.16 -8.79 -14.16
C LYS A 180 -14.52 -10.26 -14.19
N ASP A 181 -13.54 -11.16 -14.22
CA ASP A 181 -13.75 -12.61 -14.28
C ASP A 181 -13.73 -13.30 -12.91
N GLY A 182 -13.61 -12.54 -11.81
CA GLY A 182 -13.71 -13.04 -10.44
C GLY A 182 -12.46 -13.73 -9.91
N ARG A 183 -11.32 -13.72 -10.64
CA ARG A 183 -10.04 -14.23 -10.12
C ARG A 183 -9.46 -13.38 -9.01
N VAL A 184 -9.77 -12.09 -9.00
CA VAL A 184 -9.54 -11.18 -7.89
C VAL A 184 -10.89 -10.65 -7.43
N LEU A 185 -11.16 -10.74 -6.14
CA LEU A 185 -12.45 -10.37 -5.57
C LEU A 185 -12.63 -8.86 -5.42
N ALA A 186 -11.55 -8.19 -5.01
CA ALA A 186 -11.56 -6.74 -4.76
C ALA A 186 -10.13 -6.18 -4.76
N THR A 187 -10.02 -4.88 -5.00
CA THR A 187 -8.83 -4.06 -4.79
C THR A 187 -9.22 -2.70 -4.25
N ALA A 188 -8.26 -1.89 -3.81
CA ALA A 188 -8.50 -0.49 -3.46
C ALA A 188 -7.87 0.43 -4.50
N ASP A 189 -8.62 1.39 -5.02
CA ASP A 189 -8.08 2.48 -5.83
C ASP A 189 -7.58 3.58 -4.90
N GLN A 190 -6.29 3.86 -4.92
CA GLN A 190 -5.66 4.92 -4.16
C GLN A 190 -5.47 6.22 -4.97
N TYR A 191 -5.97 6.27 -6.19
CA TYR A 191 -5.86 7.43 -7.09
C TYR A 191 -4.43 7.96 -7.22
N ALA A 192 -3.47 7.09 -7.55
CA ALA A 192 -2.04 7.41 -7.60
C ALA A 192 -1.71 8.66 -8.44
N ALA A 193 -2.43 8.88 -9.54
CA ALA A 193 -2.27 10.10 -10.35
C ALA A 193 -2.61 11.38 -9.57
N LYS A 194 -3.64 11.34 -8.69
CA LYS A 194 -4.00 12.51 -7.85
C LYS A 194 -2.91 12.81 -6.81
N GLN A 195 -2.24 11.78 -6.28
CA GLN A 195 -1.13 11.99 -5.34
C GLN A 195 0.00 12.77 -6.01
N ALA A 196 0.35 12.43 -7.25
CA ALA A 196 1.37 13.15 -8.02
C ALA A 196 0.94 14.60 -8.28
N VAL A 197 -0.29 14.83 -8.72
CA VAL A 197 -0.82 16.19 -8.98
C VAL A 197 -0.79 17.04 -7.71
N PHE A 198 -1.37 16.55 -6.62
CA PHE A 198 -1.41 17.28 -5.35
C PHE A 198 -0.01 17.50 -4.75
N GLY A 199 0.90 16.53 -4.96
CA GLY A 199 2.30 16.67 -4.56
C GLY A 199 3.01 17.80 -5.30
N ILE A 200 2.79 17.92 -6.61
CA ILE A 200 3.33 19.01 -7.43
C ILE A 200 2.71 20.35 -7.03
N GLU A 201 1.40 20.43 -6.85
CA GLU A 201 0.71 21.64 -6.40
C GLU A 201 1.22 22.12 -5.04
N ALA A 202 1.41 21.18 -4.08
CA ALA A 202 1.98 21.49 -2.78
C ALA A 202 3.42 22.01 -2.91
N ALA A 203 4.24 21.39 -3.76
CA ALA A 203 5.61 21.83 -4.00
C ALA A 203 5.66 23.24 -4.60
N LEU A 204 4.79 23.57 -5.56
CA LEU A 204 4.69 24.88 -6.17
C LEU A 204 4.28 25.95 -5.14
N LYS A 205 3.32 25.67 -4.26
CA LYS A 205 2.96 26.55 -3.14
C LYS A 205 4.16 26.83 -2.24
N LEU A 206 4.88 25.79 -1.82
CA LEU A 206 6.06 25.94 -0.96
C LEU A 206 7.17 26.77 -1.62
N VAL A 207 7.39 26.63 -2.93
CA VAL A 207 8.38 27.44 -3.68
C VAL A 207 7.99 28.91 -3.68
N LYS A 208 6.68 29.22 -3.77
CA LYS A 208 6.15 30.60 -3.70
C LYS A 208 6.14 31.18 -2.28
N GLY A 209 6.50 30.39 -1.26
CA GLY A 209 6.37 30.80 0.14
C GLY A 209 4.94 30.76 0.69
N GLU A 210 4.03 30.11 -0.02
CA GLU A 210 2.63 29.94 0.38
C GLU A 210 2.49 28.78 1.36
N LYS A 211 1.46 28.83 2.20
CA LYS A 211 1.12 27.76 3.13
C LYS A 211 0.48 26.57 2.40
N VAL A 212 0.82 25.37 2.79
CA VAL A 212 0.17 24.15 2.34
C VAL A 212 -0.79 23.69 3.43
N ASP A 213 -2.04 23.48 3.08
CA ASP A 213 -3.07 23.01 4.00
C ASP A 213 -2.90 21.50 4.21
N THR A 214 -2.60 21.12 5.45
CA THR A 214 -2.48 19.73 5.90
C THR A 214 -3.36 19.50 7.12
N ASN A 215 -3.69 18.24 7.40
CA ASN A 215 -4.27 17.87 8.68
C ASN A 215 -3.22 17.99 9.82
N ASP A 216 -3.65 17.71 11.08
CA ASP A 216 -2.79 17.80 12.28
C ASP A 216 -1.55 16.89 12.22
N LYS A 217 -1.54 15.91 11.32
CA LYS A 217 -0.42 14.99 11.09
C LYS A 217 0.50 15.41 9.95
N GLY A 218 0.28 16.58 9.34
CA GLY A 218 1.05 17.07 8.19
C GLY A 218 0.71 16.34 6.88
N VAL A 219 -0.50 15.80 6.76
CA VAL A 219 -0.95 15.00 5.62
C VAL A 219 -1.96 15.77 4.78
N ILE A 220 -1.76 15.75 3.46
CA ILE A 220 -2.78 16.07 2.44
C ILE A 220 -3.37 14.72 2.04
N GLU A 221 -4.52 14.39 2.61
CA GLU A 221 -5.15 13.09 2.40
C GLU A 221 -5.76 13.00 1.00
N THR A 222 -5.41 11.94 0.27
CA THR A 222 -6.03 11.60 -1.01
C THR A 222 -7.13 10.55 -0.80
N PRO A 223 -8.16 10.51 -1.66
CA PRO A 223 -9.21 9.51 -1.54
C PRO A 223 -8.67 8.08 -1.74
N VAL A 224 -9.34 7.13 -1.09
CA VAL A 224 -9.18 5.70 -1.34
C VAL A 224 -10.56 5.08 -1.45
N GLN A 225 -10.75 4.20 -2.43
CA GLN A 225 -12.04 3.59 -2.73
C GLN A 225 -11.92 2.10 -2.98
N LEU A 226 -12.86 1.33 -2.44
CA LEU A 226 -13.03 -0.08 -2.76
C LEU A 226 -13.46 -0.24 -4.23
N VAL A 227 -12.80 -1.15 -4.94
CA VAL A 227 -13.17 -1.57 -6.29
C VAL A 227 -13.41 -3.07 -6.31
N THR A 228 -14.57 -3.46 -6.80
CA THR A 228 -15.02 -4.85 -6.91
C THR A 228 -15.38 -5.15 -8.36
N GLN A 229 -15.87 -6.36 -8.60
CA GLN A 229 -16.47 -6.71 -9.88
C GLN A 229 -17.57 -5.72 -10.27
N PRO A 230 -17.64 -5.26 -11.53
CA PRO A 230 -18.68 -4.37 -12.03
C PRO A 230 -20.09 -4.93 -11.88
#